data_04af7a32c1e07f09f09dc37c423ec016
#
_entry.id   04af7a32c1e07f09f09dc37c423ec016
#
_cell.length_a   1.000
_cell.length_b   1.000
_cell.length_c   1.000
_cell.angle_alpha   90.00
_cell.angle_beta   90.00
_cell.angle_gamma   90.00
#
_symmetry.space_group_name_H-M   'P 1'
#
loop_
_entity.id
_entity.type
_entity.pdbx_description
1 polymer ?
#
loop_
_entity_poly.entity_id
_entity_poly.type
_entity_poly.pdbx_seq_one_letter_code
_entity_poly.pdbx_strand_id
1 'polypeptide(L)'
;MKYRILSTKELELLKDDFIQFLSANTITGEDWVDIKSNKPSEASRLIEIFSDIVWEKSLEKIKYLEHRDDKYLKVFYCGKNKMEMVGFKVNGKNTPSLLDQKTFKLLASGELKFSELNAVFSSSEKKYKISRNMDLFSMIESGCVPCEKAYYYGIKSLLK
;
A
#
# COMPACT_ATOMS: atom_id res chain seq x y z
N MET A 1 15.24 11.93 6.48
CA MET A 1 14.41 10.74 6.16
C MET A 1 12.95 11.18 6.04
N LYS A 2 12.32 10.87 4.93
CA LYS A 2 10.93 11.25 4.62
C LYS A 2 9.93 10.15 5.03
N TYR A 3 10.35 8.92 4.83
CA TYR A 3 9.58 7.72 5.14
C TYR A 3 10.26 6.92 6.26
N ARG A 4 9.99 5.64 6.38
CA ARG A 4 10.74 4.76 7.28
C ARG A 4 11.94 4.12 6.58
N ILE A 5 12.94 3.74 7.36
CA ILE A 5 14.04 2.94 6.86
C ILE A 5 13.53 1.54 6.44
N LEU A 6 14.09 1.01 5.38
CA LEU A 6 13.80 -0.35 4.94
C LEU A 6 14.34 -1.36 5.97
N SER A 7 13.57 -2.39 6.25
CA SER A 7 14.02 -3.50 7.11
C SER A 7 15.15 -4.29 6.44
N THR A 8 15.89 -5.07 7.22
CA THR A 8 16.95 -5.93 6.69
C THR A 8 16.47 -6.86 5.58
N LYS A 9 15.26 -7.44 5.74
CA LYS A 9 14.65 -8.29 4.70
C LYS A 9 14.35 -7.52 3.42
N GLU A 10 13.82 -6.31 3.53
CA GLU A 10 13.54 -5.46 2.37
C GLU A 10 14.82 -5.04 1.66
N LEU A 11 15.87 -4.71 2.41
CA LEU A 11 17.20 -4.40 1.85
C LEU A 11 17.82 -5.60 1.13
N GLU A 12 17.68 -6.80 1.67
CA GLU A 12 18.16 -8.04 1.04
C GLU A 12 17.44 -8.29 -0.30
N LEU A 13 16.12 -8.08 -0.35
CA LEU A 13 15.33 -8.21 -1.58
C LEU A 13 15.71 -7.17 -2.64
N LEU A 14 16.18 -6.00 -2.21
CA LEU A 14 16.57 -4.87 -3.07
C LEU A 14 18.09 -4.72 -3.20
N LYS A 15 18.84 -5.80 -2.95
CA LYS A 15 20.30 -5.79 -2.96
C LYS A 15 20.88 -5.23 -4.26
N ASP A 16 20.36 -5.66 -5.40
CA ASP A 16 20.86 -5.23 -6.71
C ASP A 16 20.56 -3.74 -6.96
N ASP A 17 19.38 -3.27 -6.55
CA ASP A 17 19.02 -1.86 -6.63
C ASP A 17 19.91 -1.00 -5.71
N PHE A 18 20.24 -1.51 -4.53
CA PHE A 18 21.15 -0.84 -3.61
C PHE A 18 22.58 -0.74 -4.17
N ILE A 19 23.07 -1.79 -4.81
CA ILE A 19 24.38 -1.78 -5.51
C ILE A 19 24.39 -0.73 -6.62
N GLN A 20 23.32 -0.65 -7.41
CA GLN A 20 23.18 0.38 -8.43
C GLN A 20 23.16 1.80 -7.84
N PHE A 21 22.44 1.97 -6.72
CA PHE A 21 22.42 3.24 -5.99
C PHE A 21 23.82 3.65 -5.50
N LEU A 22 24.58 2.74 -4.92
CA LEU A 22 25.97 2.99 -4.48
C LEU A 22 26.86 3.34 -5.68
N SER A 23 26.76 2.59 -6.77
CA SER A 23 27.54 2.84 -8.00
C SER A 23 27.23 4.21 -8.61
N ALA A 24 25.95 4.60 -8.61
CA ALA A 24 25.53 5.94 -9.07
C ALA A 24 26.10 7.08 -8.20
N ASN A 25 26.45 6.79 -6.94
CA ASN A 25 27.10 7.70 -6.02
C ASN A 25 28.64 7.51 -5.96
N THR A 26 29.21 6.79 -6.94
CA THR A 26 30.65 6.51 -7.05
C THR A 26 31.24 5.74 -5.85
N ILE A 27 30.43 4.93 -5.19
CA ILE A 27 30.82 4.07 -4.07
C ILE A 27 30.99 2.63 -4.58
N THR A 28 32.21 2.11 -4.52
CA THR A 28 32.52 0.71 -4.88
C THR A 28 32.12 -0.25 -3.77
N GLY A 29 32.16 -1.58 -4.05
CA GLY A 29 31.93 -2.59 -3.02
C GLY A 29 32.94 -2.51 -1.88
N GLU A 30 34.21 -2.22 -2.20
CA GLU A 30 35.27 -2.04 -1.20
C GLU A 30 35.02 -0.80 -0.34
N ASP A 31 34.67 0.33 -0.99
CA ASP A 31 34.30 1.56 -0.29
C ASP A 31 33.12 1.32 0.67
N TRP A 32 32.11 0.55 0.23
CA TRP A 32 30.96 0.22 1.08
C TRP A 32 31.34 -0.60 2.30
N VAL A 33 32.26 -1.56 2.15
CA VAL A 33 32.77 -2.35 3.29
C VAL A 33 33.51 -1.45 4.29
N ASP A 34 34.34 -0.53 3.79
CA ASP A 34 35.05 0.45 4.63
C ASP A 34 34.08 1.41 5.34
N ILE A 35 33.11 1.95 4.62
CA ILE A 35 32.07 2.84 5.17
C ILE A 35 31.31 2.14 6.31
N LYS A 36 30.86 0.91 6.10
CA LYS A 36 30.17 0.14 7.14
C LYS A 36 31.00 -0.08 8.39
N SER A 37 32.30 -0.34 8.22
CA SER A 37 33.19 -0.67 9.32
C SER A 37 33.69 0.56 10.07
N ASN A 38 34.05 1.61 9.35
CA ASN A 38 34.77 2.75 9.89
C ASN A 38 33.92 4.03 10.02
N LYS A 39 32.78 4.10 9.31
CA LYS A 39 31.90 5.28 9.26
C LYS A 39 30.42 4.91 9.38
N PRO A 40 29.98 4.28 10.48
CA PRO A 40 28.63 3.74 10.61
C PRO A 40 27.52 4.79 10.44
N SER A 41 27.78 6.03 10.81
CA SER A 41 26.81 7.13 10.59
C SER A 41 26.60 7.46 9.11
N GLU A 42 27.67 7.37 8.30
CA GLU A 42 27.59 7.55 6.84
C GLU A 42 26.86 6.38 6.18
N ALA A 43 27.14 5.15 6.63
CA ALA A 43 26.41 3.95 6.19
C ALA A 43 24.91 4.08 6.47
N SER A 44 24.51 4.49 7.66
CA SER A 44 23.12 4.71 8.03
C SER A 44 22.46 5.77 7.16
N ARG A 45 23.13 6.88 6.91
CA ARG A 45 22.63 7.95 6.04
C ARG A 45 22.40 7.48 4.60
N LEU A 46 23.30 6.68 4.03
CA LEU A 46 23.12 6.12 2.70
C LEU A 46 21.93 5.18 2.62
N ILE A 47 21.71 4.35 3.64
CA ILE A 47 20.55 3.47 3.73
C ILE A 47 19.25 4.28 3.87
N GLU A 48 19.26 5.37 4.63
CA GLU A 48 18.09 6.27 4.76
C GLU A 48 17.74 6.92 3.42
N ILE A 49 18.72 7.44 2.69
CA ILE A 49 18.50 8.05 1.37
C ILE A 49 17.95 7.02 0.39
N PHE A 50 18.55 5.83 0.35
CA PHE A 50 18.07 4.74 -0.50
C PHE A 50 16.64 4.34 -0.14
N SER A 51 16.33 4.22 1.15
CA SER A 51 14.99 3.90 1.64
C SER A 51 13.95 4.92 1.16
N ASP A 52 14.25 6.19 1.28
CA ASP A 52 13.36 7.27 0.81
C ASP A 52 13.13 7.21 -0.71
N ILE A 53 14.16 6.90 -1.50
CA ILE A 53 14.06 6.73 -2.95
C ILE A 53 13.16 5.54 -3.31
N VAL A 54 13.35 4.41 -2.65
CA VAL A 54 12.55 3.19 -2.88
C VAL A 54 11.07 3.45 -2.56
N TRP A 55 10.79 4.08 -1.41
CA TRP A 55 9.43 4.42 -1.02
C TRP A 55 8.78 5.38 -2.02
N GLU A 56 9.47 6.45 -2.40
CA GLU A 56 8.94 7.43 -3.35
C GLU A 56 8.53 6.78 -4.67
N LYS A 57 9.44 6.01 -5.27
CA LYS A 57 9.18 5.29 -6.54
C LYS A 57 8.06 4.24 -6.41
N SER A 58 7.97 3.57 -5.29
CA SER A 58 6.93 2.57 -5.06
C SER A 58 5.55 3.22 -4.91
N LEU A 59 5.46 4.31 -4.15
CA LEU A 59 4.22 5.05 -3.92
C LEU A 59 3.70 5.72 -5.20
N GLU A 60 4.58 6.19 -6.08
CA GLU A 60 4.20 6.76 -7.39
C GLU A 60 3.46 5.75 -8.29
N LYS A 61 3.81 4.48 -8.19
CA LYS A 61 3.20 3.39 -8.99
C LYS A 61 1.83 2.96 -8.48
N ILE A 62 1.51 3.22 -7.21
CA ILE A 62 0.27 2.79 -6.59
C ILE A 62 -0.89 3.62 -7.13
N LYS A 63 -1.87 2.95 -7.71
CA LYS A 63 -3.12 3.53 -8.23
C LYS A 63 -4.31 3.23 -7.33
N TYR A 64 -4.32 2.08 -6.69
CA TYR A 64 -5.40 1.59 -5.85
C TYR A 64 -4.86 0.99 -4.57
N LEU A 65 -5.54 1.30 -3.46
CA LEU A 65 -5.33 0.69 -2.15
C LEU A 65 -6.64 0.09 -1.65
N GLU A 66 -6.56 -0.98 -0.88
CA GLU A 66 -7.70 -1.50 -0.14
C GLU A 66 -7.42 -1.53 1.36
N HIS A 67 -8.47 -1.38 2.14
CA HIS A 67 -8.48 -1.69 3.55
C HIS A 67 -9.67 -2.59 3.85
N ARG A 68 -9.42 -3.72 4.45
CA ARG A 68 -10.41 -4.76 4.72
C ARG A 68 -10.34 -5.19 6.16
N ASP A 69 -11.50 -5.34 6.77
CA ASP A 69 -11.65 -6.05 8.02
C ASP A 69 -12.74 -7.12 7.92
N ASP A 70 -13.14 -7.65 9.05
CA ASP A 70 -14.16 -8.70 9.14
C ASP A 70 -15.52 -8.29 8.53
N LYS A 71 -15.87 -7.01 8.58
CA LYS A 71 -17.20 -6.49 8.25
C LYS A 71 -17.23 -5.46 7.13
N TYR A 72 -16.10 -4.93 6.70
CA TYR A 72 -16.07 -3.95 5.62
C TYR A 72 -14.90 -4.15 4.65
N LEU A 73 -15.10 -3.66 3.45
CA LEU A 73 -14.07 -3.42 2.46
C LEU A 73 -14.17 -1.98 1.98
N LYS A 74 -13.05 -1.28 2.03
CA LYS A 74 -12.89 0.04 1.40
C LYS A 74 -11.80 -0.04 0.35
N VAL A 75 -12.08 0.50 -0.83
CA VAL A 75 -11.12 0.57 -1.94
C VAL A 75 -10.94 2.03 -2.33
N PHE A 76 -9.69 2.45 -2.42
CA PHE A 76 -9.31 3.83 -2.68
C PHE A 76 -8.67 3.93 -4.07
N TYR A 77 -9.19 4.81 -4.90
CA TYR A 77 -8.49 5.27 -6.08
C TYR A 77 -7.60 6.45 -5.70
N CYS A 78 -6.30 6.29 -5.90
CA CYS A 78 -5.27 7.27 -5.53
C CYS A 78 -4.93 8.16 -6.72
N GLY A 79 -5.81 9.12 -7.01
CA GLY A 79 -5.61 10.08 -8.10
C GLY A 79 -4.46 11.06 -7.83
N LYS A 80 -4.17 11.92 -8.79
CA LYS A 80 -3.08 12.90 -8.69
C LYS A 80 -3.33 13.94 -7.59
N ASN A 81 -4.54 14.48 -7.53
CA ASN A 81 -4.87 15.62 -6.67
C ASN A 81 -5.85 15.27 -5.54
N LYS A 82 -6.57 14.16 -5.68
CA LYS A 82 -7.55 13.70 -4.71
C LYS A 82 -7.62 12.18 -4.69
N MET A 83 -8.14 11.68 -3.62
CA MET A 83 -8.45 10.26 -3.41
C MET A 83 -9.96 10.07 -3.44
N GLU A 84 -10.41 9.02 -4.10
CA GLU A 84 -11.81 8.59 -4.12
C GLU A 84 -11.94 7.23 -3.44
N MET A 85 -12.95 7.05 -2.62
CA MET A 85 -13.21 5.80 -1.90
C MET A 85 -14.56 5.24 -2.32
N VAL A 86 -14.60 3.95 -2.57
CA VAL A 86 -15.82 3.15 -2.66
C VAL A 86 -15.70 1.98 -1.68
N GLY A 87 -16.81 1.55 -1.12
CA GLY A 87 -16.76 0.46 -0.16
C GLY A 87 -18.14 -0.05 0.21
N PHE A 88 -18.14 -1.11 1.01
CA PHE A 88 -19.35 -1.63 1.63
C PHE A 88 -19.07 -2.15 3.03
N LYS A 89 -20.11 -2.16 3.85
CA LYS A 89 -20.13 -2.74 5.19
C LYS A 89 -21.26 -3.74 5.27
N VAL A 90 -21.00 -4.91 5.84
CA VAL A 90 -22.02 -5.92 6.11
C VAL A 90 -22.55 -5.80 7.53
N ASN A 91 -23.86 -5.83 7.72
CA ASN A 91 -24.52 -5.58 9.00
C ASN A 91 -25.27 -6.79 9.58
N GLY A 92 -25.17 -7.95 8.95
CA GLY A 92 -25.81 -9.16 9.44
C GLY A 92 -25.18 -9.70 10.73
N LYS A 93 -25.98 -10.32 11.60
CA LYS A 93 -25.49 -10.89 12.88
C LYS A 93 -24.56 -12.09 12.69
N ASN A 94 -24.81 -12.92 11.70
CA ASN A 94 -24.06 -14.16 11.39
C ASN A 94 -23.48 -14.12 9.99
N THR A 95 -22.91 -12.99 9.60
CA THR A 95 -22.27 -12.86 8.31
C THR A 95 -20.88 -13.49 8.32
N PRO A 96 -20.48 -14.18 7.23
CA PRO A 96 -19.13 -14.69 7.11
C PRO A 96 -18.13 -13.53 7.09
N SER A 97 -16.91 -13.78 7.54
CA SER A 97 -15.84 -12.81 7.58
C SER A 97 -15.40 -12.41 6.17
N LEU A 98 -15.25 -11.11 5.91
CA LEU A 98 -14.67 -10.59 4.66
C LEU A 98 -13.16 -10.82 4.58
N LEU A 99 -12.51 -11.22 5.65
CA LEU A 99 -11.10 -11.63 5.66
C LEU A 99 -10.91 -13.04 5.09
N ASP A 100 -11.98 -13.86 5.05
CA ASP A 100 -11.93 -15.19 4.48
C ASP A 100 -11.99 -15.13 2.95
N GLN A 101 -10.99 -15.71 2.30
CA GLN A 101 -10.92 -15.79 0.84
C GLN A 101 -12.13 -16.52 0.24
N LYS A 102 -12.69 -17.50 0.94
CA LYS A 102 -13.88 -18.24 0.50
C LYS A 102 -15.08 -17.31 0.37
N THR A 103 -15.30 -16.45 1.37
CA THR A 103 -16.36 -15.42 1.33
C THR A 103 -16.21 -14.52 0.12
N PHE A 104 -14.99 -14.09 -0.14
CA PHE A 104 -14.69 -13.23 -1.27
C PHE A 104 -14.96 -13.89 -2.63
N LYS A 105 -14.58 -15.16 -2.78
CA LYS A 105 -14.86 -15.96 -3.99
C LYS A 105 -16.36 -16.14 -4.21
N LEU A 106 -17.13 -16.39 -3.15
CA LEU A 106 -18.59 -16.53 -3.24
C LEU A 106 -19.27 -15.22 -3.65
N LEU A 107 -18.80 -14.08 -3.14
CA LEU A 107 -19.30 -12.76 -3.57
C LEU A 107 -18.94 -12.49 -5.04
N ALA A 108 -17.72 -12.80 -5.46
CA ALA A 108 -17.26 -12.58 -6.83
C ALA A 108 -18.00 -13.48 -7.84
N SER A 109 -18.34 -14.71 -7.48
CA SER A 109 -19.10 -15.65 -8.31
C SER A 109 -20.62 -15.38 -8.33
N GLY A 110 -21.10 -14.54 -7.41
CA GLY A 110 -22.54 -14.28 -7.23
C GLY A 110 -23.32 -15.38 -6.48
N GLU A 111 -22.62 -16.40 -5.98
CA GLU A 111 -23.22 -17.45 -5.13
C GLU A 111 -23.68 -16.89 -3.79
N LEU A 112 -22.95 -15.91 -3.25
CA LEU A 112 -23.33 -15.13 -2.08
C LEU A 112 -23.70 -13.71 -2.54
N LYS A 113 -24.90 -13.24 -2.23
CA LYS A 113 -25.38 -11.92 -2.67
C LYS A 113 -25.16 -10.88 -1.58
N PHE A 114 -24.81 -9.67 -1.98
CA PHE A 114 -24.68 -8.53 -1.06
C PHE A 114 -25.97 -8.25 -0.28
N SER A 115 -27.14 -8.48 -0.88
CA SER A 115 -28.43 -8.34 -0.22
C SER A 115 -28.60 -9.31 0.95
N GLU A 116 -28.07 -10.53 0.85
CA GLU A 116 -28.11 -11.54 1.93
C GLU A 116 -27.25 -11.13 3.14
N LEU A 117 -26.24 -10.29 2.91
CA LEU A 117 -25.36 -9.77 3.94
C LEU A 117 -25.82 -8.44 4.54
N ASN A 118 -26.96 -7.92 4.10
CA ASN A 118 -27.39 -6.55 4.42
C ASN A 118 -26.27 -5.52 4.19
N ALA A 119 -25.61 -5.62 3.05
CA ALA A 119 -24.49 -4.76 2.71
C ALA A 119 -24.97 -3.33 2.44
N VAL A 120 -24.28 -2.36 3.06
CA VAL A 120 -24.48 -0.93 2.83
C VAL A 120 -23.26 -0.39 2.10
N PHE A 121 -23.51 0.15 0.91
CA PHE A 121 -22.48 0.74 0.07
C PHE A 121 -22.29 2.22 0.37
N SER A 122 -21.06 2.69 0.22
CA SER A 122 -20.70 4.10 0.41
C SER A 122 -19.61 4.53 -0.56
N SER A 123 -19.60 5.84 -0.81
CA SER A 123 -18.52 6.48 -1.57
C SER A 123 -18.19 7.84 -0.95
N SER A 124 -16.95 8.26 -1.09
CA SER A 124 -16.49 9.58 -0.66
C SER A 124 -15.26 10.00 -1.45
N GLU A 125 -14.90 11.27 -1.36
CA GLU A 125 -13.64 11.79 -1.89
C GLU A 125 -12.99 12.74 -0.89
N LYS A 126 -11.67 12.85 -0.95
CA LYS A 126 -10.92 13.80 -0.15
C LYS A 126 -9.65 14.27 -0.88
N LYS A 127 -9.23 15.48 -0.60
CA LYS A 127 -7.89 15.96 -0.96
C LYS A 127 -6.84 15.36 -0.03
N TYR A 128 -5.62 15.25 -0.51
CA TYR A 128 -4.49 14.85 0.32
C TYR A 128 -4.21 15.91 1.39
N LYS A 129 -3.84 15.46 2.60
CA LYS A 129 -3.56 16.35 3.75
C LYS A 129 -2.18 16.98 3.66
N ILE A 130 -1.18 16.17 3.37
CA ILE A 130 0.23 16.58 3.30
C ILE A 130 0.68 16.56 1.84
N SER A 131 0.75 15.39 1.25
CA SER A 131 1.00 15.14 -0.16
C SER A 131 0.45 13.76 -0.51
N ARG A 132 0.27 13.48 -1.82
CA ARG A 132 -0.21 12.18 -2.27
C ARG A 132 0.60 11.03 -1.66
N ASN A 133 1.91 11.04 -1.83
CA ASN A 133 2.76 9.94 -1.40
C ASN A 133 2.86 9.82 0.12
N MET A 134 2.89 10.92 0.86
CA MET A 134 2.87 10.89 2.33
C MET A 134 1.56 10.31 2.88
N ASP A 135 0.44 10.69 2.30
CA ASP A 135 -0.87 10.17 2.72
C ASP A 135 -1.00 8.67 2.37
N LEU A 136 -0.54 8.24 1.17
CA LEU A 136 -0.51 6.83 0.81
C LEU A 136 0.40 6.01 1.74
N PHE A 137 1.59 6.53 2.05
CA PHE A 137 2.50 5.89 3.00
C PHE A 137 1.83 5.68 4.36
N SER A 138 1.20 6.72 4.90
CA SER A 138 0.46 6.66 6.16
C SER A 138 -0.67 5.63 6.13
N MET A 139 -1.38 5.51 5.00
CA MET A 139 -2.42 4.50 4.83
C MET A 139 -1.87 3.08 4.81
N ILE A 140 -0.73 2.87 4.14
CA ILE A 140 -0.05 1.56 4.12
C ILE A 140 0.43 1.16 5.51
N GLU A 141 1.03 2.08 6.25
CA GLU A 141 1.43 1.85 7.65
C GLU A 141 0.21 1.55 8.56
N SER A 142 -0.97 2.04 8.19
CA SER A 142 -2.24 1.77 8.90
C SER A 142 -2.95 0.48 8.45
N GLY A 143 -2.35 -0.29 7.55
CA GLY A 143 -2.86 -1.59 7.12
C GLY A 143 -3.52 -1.63 5.74
N CYS A 144 -3.51 -0.53 4.98
CA CYS A 144 -3.92 -0.57 3.58
C CYS A 144 -2.89 -1.32 2.73
N VAL A 145 -3.37 -2.06 1.75
CA VAL A 145 -2.52 -2.79 0.80
C VAL A 145 -2.84 -2.41 -0.64
N PRO A 146 -1.86 -2.41 -1.55
CA PRO A 146 -2.14 -2.23 -2.97
C PRO A 146 -3.09 -3.30 -3.50
N CYS A 147 -4.00 -2.90 -4.36
CA CYS A 147 -4.95 -3.81 -5.00
C CYS A 147 -5.15 -3.50 -6.48
N GLU A 148 -5.88 -4.36 -7.17
CA GLU A 148 -6.19 -4.20 -8.59
C GLU A 148 -7.39 -3.26 -8.80
N LYS A 149 -7.39 -2.58 -9.94
CA LYS A 149 -8.50 -1.68 -10.35
C LYS A 149 -9.87 -2.36 -10.38
N ALA A 150 -9.90 -3.68 -10.62
CA ALA A 150 -11.14 -4.44 -10.71
C ALA A 150 -11.98 -4.35 -9.43
N TYR A 151 -11.36 -4.31 -8.27
CA TYR A 151 -12.05 -4.14 -6.98
C TYR A 151 -12.78 -2.79 -6.90
N TYR A 152 -12.10 -1.72 -7.30
CA TYR A 152 -12.68 -0.37 -7.29
C TYR A 152 -13.88 -0.28 -8.21
N TYR A 153 -13.73 -0.65 -9.48
CA TYR A 153 -14.80 -0.56 -10.47
C TYR A 153 -15.92 -1.56 -10.21
N GLY A 154 -15.62 -2.74 -9.68
CA GLY A 154 -16.62 -3.72 -9.26
C GLY A 154 -17.56 -3.16 -8.20
N ILE A 155 -17.03 -2.55 -7.14
CA ILE A 155 -17.84 -1.92 -6.09
C ILE A 155 -18.55 -0.67 -6.62
N LYS A 156 -17.85 0.17 -7.39
CA LYS A 156 -18.41 1.39 -7.98
C LYS A 156 -19.63 1.10 -8.84
N SER A 157 -19.63 0.01 -9.59
CA SER A 157 -20.79 -0.39 -10.42
C SER A 157 -22.03 -0.76 -9.62
N LEU A 158 -21.88 -1.08 -8.33
CA LEU A 158 -22.97 -1.41 -7.40
C LEU A 158 -23.54 -0.17 -6.69
N LEU A 159 -22.85 0.96 -6.79
CA LEU A 159 -23.33 2.25 -6.29
C LEU A 159 -24.34 2.82 -7.27
N LYS A 160 -25.55 3.04 -6.79
CA LYS A 160 -26.64 3.62 -7.58
C LYS A 160 -27.08 4.95 -6.98
#